data_6d1ea89e61983ddde44c3974e158c9d8
#
_entry.id   6d1ea89e61983ddde44c3974e158c9d8
#
_cell.length_a   1.000
_cell.length_b   1.000
_cell.length_c   1.000
_cell.angle_alpha   90.00
_cell.angle_beta   90.00
_cell.angle_gamma   90.00
#
_symmetry.space_group_name_H-M   'P 1'
#
loop_
_entity.id
_entity.type
_entity.pdbx_description
1 polymer ?
#
loop_
_entity_poly.entity_id
_entity_poly.type
_entity_poly.pdbx_seq_one_letter_code
_entity_poly.pdbx_strand_id
1 'polypeptide(L)'
;TPAGAVTDMDGNFELNSTGVLEGLYDIEIKYVGYKTEVRRKVRVENGKLAILNLELETDAHELSDVVVVAKKNRENENMLLLEQQKAVIAVQAVSVKELSRKGVSDAEGAVTKVAGVSKQDGVKNVFVRGLGDRYNATTFNGFAVPSEDPEYKNISLDFFGTDIIQSVGVNKAFNAGGISDVGGATIDIVSKELIGSGNLNIGLSGGLNTQTVTADFL
;
A
#
# COMPACT_ATOMS: atom_id res chain seq x y z
N THR A 1 13.69 -34.05 -29.58
CA THR A 1 14.19 -33.52 -28.28
C THR A 1 15.17 -32.41 -28.64
N PRO A 2 15.04 -31.22 -28.09
CA PRO A 2 16.01 -30.16 -28.33
C PRO A 2 17.38 -30.59 -27.81
N ALA A 3 18.39 -30.52 -28.68
CA ALA A 3 19.77 -30.75 -28.29
C ALA A 3 20.30 -29.47 -27.65
N GLY A 4 21.03 -29.55 -26.57
CA GLY A 4 21.63 -28.42 -25.87
C GLY A 4 23.05 -28.74 -25.41
N ALA A 5 23.87 -27.69 -25.32
CA ALA A 5 25.22 -27.76 -24.77
C ALA A 5 25.46 -26.55 -23.86
N VAL A 6 26.39 -26.70 -22.94
CA VAL A 6 26.87 -25.63 -22.07
C VAL A 6 28.30 -25.29 -22.49
N THR A 7 28.66 -24.01 -22.47
CA THR A 7 30.03 -23.56 -22.74
C THR A 7 30.98 -23.92 -21.60
N ASP A 8 32.24 -24.13 -21.95
CA ASP A 8 33.35 -24.22 -20.99
C ASP A 8 33.75 -22.83 -20.46
N MET A 9 34.80 -22.77 -19.62
CA MET A 9 35.28 -21.52 -19.01
C MET A 9 35.86 -20.53 -20.06
N ASP A 10 36.29 -21.03 -21.21
CA ASP A 10 36.85 -20.24 -22.32
C ASP A 10 35.78 -19.83 -23.34
N GLY A 11 34.50 -20.22 -23.10
CA GLY A 11 33.39 -19.93 -23.97
C GLY A 11 33.21 -20.89 -25.15
N ASN A 12 33.97 -21.98 -25.22
CA ASN A 12 33.81 -22.98 -26.27
C ASN A 12 32.63 -23.90 -25.96
N PHE A 13 31.90 -24.27 -26.98
CA PHE A 13 30.81 -25.24 -26.87
C PHE A 13 30.85 -26.26 -27.99
N GLU A 14 30.42 -27.45 -27.73
CA GLU A 14 30.25 -28.50 -28.70
C GLU A 14 28.82 -29.05 -28.62
N LEU A 15 28.08 -28.90 -29.71
CA LEU A 15 26.74 -29.42 -29.83
C LEU A 15 26.76 -30.70 -30.69
N ASN A 16 26.65 -31.85 -30.03
CA ASN A 16 26.60 -33.12 -30.72
C ASN A 16 25.23 -33.35 -31.34
N SER A 17 25.22 -33.50 -32.66
CA SER A 17 24.00 -33.70 -33.44
C SER A 17 23.59 -35.18 -33.56
N THR A 18 23.99 -36.04 -32.62
CA THR A 18 23.63 -37.47 -32.66
C THR A 18 22.10 -37.62 -32.63
N GLY A 19 21.55 -38.09 -33.78
CA GLY A 19 20.09 -38.22 -33.95
C GLY A 19 19.38 -36.96 -34.51
N VAL A 20 20.12 -35.94 -34.90
CA VAL A 20 19.61 -34.78 -35.64
C VAL A 20 19.75 -35.03 -37.14
N LEU A 21 18.69 -34.85 -37.89
CA LEU A 21 18.67 -34.99 -39.34
C LEU A 21 19.41 -33.82 -40.01
N GLU A 22 19.95 -34.07 -41.22
CA GLU A 22 20.50 -32.96 -42.02
C GLU A 22 19.42 -31.90 -42.28
N GLY A 23 19.77 -30.63 -42.07
CA GLY A 23 18.80 -29.56 -42.26
C GLY A 23 19.28 -28.20 -41.77
N LEU A 24 18.35 -27.27 -41.75
CA LEU A 24 18.55 -25.93 -41.24
C LEU A 24 17.90 -25.80 -39.84
N TYR A 25 18.69 -25.37 -38.89
CA TYR A 25 18.27 -25.26 -37.49
C TYR A 25 18.49 -23.85 -36.97
N ASP A 26 17.64 -23.44 -36.04
CA ASP A 26 17.83 -22.21 -35.28
C ASP A 26 18.51 -22.58 -33.95
N ILE A 27 19.59 -21.87 -33.63
CA ILE A 27 20.34 -22.03 -32.38
C ILE A 27 20.07 -20.82 -31.49
N GLU A 28 19.55 -21.07 -30.32
CA GLU A 28 19.30 -20.05 -29.29
C GLU A 28 20.41 -20.11 -28.24
N ILE A 29 21.05 -18.97 -27.99
CA ILE A 29 22.15 -18.84 -27.04
C ILE A 29 21.68 -17.94 -25.91
N LYS A 30 21.78 -18.40 -24.66
CA LYS A 30 21.40 -17.69 -23.44
C LYS A 30 22.54 -17.67 -22.45
N TYR A 31 22.83 -16.50 -21.92
CA TYR A 31 23.75 -16.34 -20.81
C TYR A 31 23.25 -15.27 -19.87
N VAL A 32 23.49 -15.44 -18.57
CA VAL A 32 23.02 -14.52 -17.54
C VAL A 32 23.70 -13.15 -17.70
N GLY A 33 22.94 -12.06 -17.83
CA GLY A 33 23.45 -10.71 -18.03
C GLY A 33 23.71 -10.35 -19.50
N TYR A 34 23.31 -11.21 -20.45
CA TYR A 34 23.43 -10.96 -21.89
C TYR A 34 22.08 -11.13 -22.58
N LYS A 35 21.88 -10.41 -23.68
CA LYS A 35 20.72 -10.58 -24.53
C LYS A 35 20.70 -11.96 -25.15
N THR A 36 19.54 -12.57 -25.22
CA THR A 36 19.36 -13.82 -25.92
C THR A 36 19.64 -13.62 -27.41
N GLU A 37 20.62 -14.32 -27.94
CA GLU A 37 20.97 -14.33 -29.38
C GLU A 37 20.40 -15.56 -30.07
N VAL A 38 19.78 -15.36 -31.26
CA VAL A 38 19.21 -16.44 -32.05
C VAL A 38 19.87 -16.45 -33.45
N ARG A 39 20.67 -17.48 -33.72
CA ARG A 39 21.22 -17.73 -35.06
C ARG A 39 20.30 -18.63 -35.84
N ARG A 40 19.68 -18.09 -36.85
CA ARG A 40 18.70 -18.79 -37.67
C ARG A 40 19.37 -19.47 -38.86
N LYS A 41 18.80 -20.59 -39.29
CA LYS A 41 19.17 -21.32 -40.50
C LYS A 41 20.62 -21.81 -40.52
N VAL A 42 21.15 -22.24 -39.37
CA VAL A 42 22.45 -22.89 -39.29
C VAL A 42 22.32 -24.27 -39.98
N ARG A 43 23.16 -24.50 -41.00
CA ARG A 43 23.11 -25.73 -41.74
C ARG A 43 23.87 -26.84 -41.03
N VAL A 44 23.20 -27.93 -40.75
CA VAL A 44 23.78 -29.15 -40.20
C VAL A 44 23.85 -30.20 -41.32
N GLU A 45 25.05 -30.69 -41.62
CA GLU A 45 25.30 -31.74 -42.61
C GLU A 45 26.01 -32.90 -41.90
N ASN A 46 25.69 -34.14 -42.32
CA ASN A 46 26.25 -35.34 -41.71
C ASN A 46 27.74 -35.42 -41.94
N GLY A 47 28.52 -35.65 -40.89
CA GLY A 47 29.98 -35.78 -40.93
C GLY A 47 30.76 -34.48 -41.20
N LYS A 48 30.10 -33.31 -41.19
CA LYS A 48 30.75 -32.01 -41.30
C LYS A 48 30.65 -31.22 -40.01
N LEU A 49 31.74 -30.53 -39.65
CA LEU A 49 31.78 -29.62 -38.53
C LEU A 49 31.29 -28.24 -38.96
N ALA A 50 30.24 -27.70 -38.30
CA ALA A 50 29.81 -26.31 -38.45
C ALA A 50 30.46 -25.47 -37.34
N ILE A 51 31.30 -24.49 -37.71
CA ILE A 51 31.96 -23.60 -36.78
C ILE A 51 31.07 -22.33 -36.63
N LEU A 52 30.70 -21.99 -35.42
CA LEU A 52 29.87 -20.85 -35.13
C LEU A 52 30.55 -19.97 -34.06
N ASN A 53 31.00 -18.79 -34.45
CA ASN A 53 31.54 -17.78 -33.54
C ASN A 53 30.48 -16.71 -33.33
N LEU A 54 30.21 -16.38 -32.04
CA LEU A 54 29.16 -15.50 -31.62
C LEU A 54 29.71 -14.51 -30.61
N GLU A 55 29.27 -13.27 -30.73
CA GLU A 55 29.46 -12.23 -29.70
C GLU A 55 28.13 -11.95 -29.09
N LEU A 56 28.06 -12.01 -27.75
CA LEU A 56 26.87 -11.69 -27.01
C LEU A 56 26.92 -10.23 -26.57
N GLU A 57 25.86 -9.49 -26.83
CA GLU A 57 25.67 -8.14 -26.27
C GLU A 57 25.25 -8.24 -24.83
N THR A 58 25.87 -7.44 -23.96
CA THR A 58 25.42 -7.31 -22.57
C THR A 58 23.97 -6.83 -22.55
N ASP A 59 23.14 -7.53 -21.83
CA ASP A 59 21.81 -7.06 -21.51
C ASP A 59 21.95 -6.00 -20.40
N ALA A 60 22.29 -4.78 -20.82
CA ALA A 60 22.19 -3.60 -19.97
C ALA A 60 20.70 -3.23 -19.78
N HIS A 61 19.86 -4.18 -19.39
CA HIS A 61 18.76 -3.80 -18.56
C HIS A 61 19.42 -3.21 -17.32
N GLU A 62 19.44 -1.88 -17.23
CA GLU A 62 19.36 -1.26 -15.93
C GLU A 62 18.33 -2.08 -15.18
N LEU A 63 18.80 -2.81 -14.19
CA LEU A 63 17.94 -3.22 -13.10
C LEU A 63 17.42 -1.87 -12.59
N SER A 64 16.34 -1.38 -13.20
CA SER A 64 15.50 -0.42 -12.51
C SER A 64 15.25 -1.16 -11.22
N ASP A 65 15.85 -0.65 -10.16
CA ASP A 65 15.60 -1.12 -8.81
C ASP A 65 14.11 -1.37 -8.75
N VAL A 66 13.72 -2.63 -8.79
CA VAL A 66 12.40 -3.03 -8.37
C VAL A 66 12.46 -2.81 -6.87
N VAL A 67 12.32 -1.53 -6.50
CA VAL A 67 12.00 -1.17 -5.14
C VAL A 67 10.64 -1.81 -4.93
N VAL A 68 10.66 -3.04 -4.45
CA VAL A 68 9.48 -3.68 -3.89
C VAL A 68 9.18 -2.86 -2.64
N VAL A 69 8.52 -1.73 -2.86
CA VAL A 69 7.88 -1.00 -1.79
C VAL A 69 6.76 -1.92 -1.34
N ALA A 70 7.06 -2.77 -0.38
CA ALA A 70 6.04 -3.52 0.33
C ALA A 70 5.15 -2.46 0.98
N LYS A 71 4.03 -2.15 0.32
CA LYS A 71 3.05 -1.22 0.84
C LYS A 71 2.49 -1.81 2.12
N LYS A 72 2.66 -1.09 3.22
CA LYS A 72 2.18 -1.51 4.52
C LYS A 72 0.66 -1.41 4.52
N ASN A 73 -0.01 -2.56 4.55
CA ASN A 73 -1.45 -2.59 4.69
C ASN A 73 -1.85 -2.28 6.15
N ARG A 74 -2.08 -1.01 6.45
CA ARG A 74 -2.52 -0.50 7.76
C ARG A 74 -3.97 -0.82 8.09
N GLU A 75 -4.71 -1.45 7.20
CA GLU A 75 -6.03 -1.97 7.52
C GLU A 75 -5.95 -3.14 8.50
N ASN A 76 -4.81 -3.81 8.57
CA ASN A 76 -4.60 -4.93 9.47
C ASN A 76 -4.13 -4.43 10.85
N GLU A 77 -4.86 -4.79 11.88
CA GLU A 77 -4.59 -4.47 13.29
C GLU A 77 -3.17 -4.87 13.72
N ASN A 78 -2.70 -6.04 13.30
CA ASN A 78 -1.36 -6.53 13.62
C ASN A 78 -0.25 -5.63 13.05
N MET A 79 -0.46 -5.04 11.88
CA MET A 79 0.50 -4.12 11.29
C MET A 79 0.56 -2.80 12.05
N LEU A 80 -0.59 -2.27 12.49
CA LEU A 80 -0.64 -1.07 13.32
C LEU A 80 0.02 -1.31 14.68
N LEU A 81 -0.19 -2.46 15.30
CA LEU A 81 0.47 -2.84 16.54
C LEU A 81 2.00 -2.93 16.39
N LEU A 82 2.47 -3.50 15.29
CA LEU A 82 3.92 -3.53 14.99
C LEU A 82 4.49 -2.13 14.74
N GLU A 83 3.74 -1.25 14.08
CA GLU A 83 4.14 0.15 13.89
C GLU A 83 4.17 0.90 15.22
N GLN A 84 3.19 0.69 16.08
CA GLN A 84 3.15 1.26 17.44
C GLN A 84 4.35 0.79 18.29
N GLN A 85 4.69 -0.50 18.24
CA GLN A 85 5.84 -1.05 18.96
C GLN A 85 7.18 -0.48 18.46
N LYS A 86 7.29 -0.17 17.18
CA LYS A 86 8.50 0.39 16.57
C LYS A 86 8.53 1.92 16.61
N ALA A 87 7.43 2.56 16.95
CA ALA A 87 7.35 4.02 16.99
C ALA A 87 8.20 4.57 18.15
N VAL A 88 9.03 5.56 17.84
CA VAL A 88 9.82 6.28 18.85
C VAL A 88 8.91 7.08 19.81
N ILE A 89 7.73 7.44 19.34
CA ILE A 89 6.74 8.23 20.08
C ILE A 89 5.49 7.37 20.25
N ALA A 90 4.85 7.44 21.41
CA ALA A 90 3.64 6.70 21.71
C ALA A 90 2.46 7.20 20.86
N VAL A 91 2.21 6.53 19.74
CA VAL A 91 1.05 6.74 18.87
C VAL A 91 0.04 5.64 19.14
N GLN A 92 -1.23 6.00 19.30
CA GLN A 92 -2.32 5.02 19.33
C GLN A 92 -3.06 5.11 18.00
N ALA A 93 -3.15 4.00 17.28
CA ALA A 93 -3.84 3.94 16.00
C ALA A 93 -4.93 2.86 16.04
N VAL A 94 -6.04 3.13 15.34
CA VAL A 94 -7.17 2.22 15.20
C VAL A 94 -7.36 1.95 13.71
N SER A 95 -7.48 0.68 13.33
CA SER A 95 -7.69 0.29 11.93
C SER A 95 -9.17 0.34 11.54
N VAL A 96 -9.42 0.55 10.25
CA VAL A 96 -10.79 0.53 9.72
C VAL A 96 -11.48 -0.82 9.96
N LYS A 97 -10.75 -1.94 9.93
CA LYS A 97 -11.31 -3.27 10.22
C LYS A 97 -11.78 -3.39 11.67
N GLU A 98 -11.05 -2.82 12.60
CA GLU A 98 -11.46 -2.77 14.01
C GLU A 98 -12.71 -1.88 14.18
N LEU A 99 -12.75 -0.74 13.49
CA LEU A 99 -13.88 0.19 13.51
C LEU A 99 -15.16 -0.46 12.98
N SER A 100 -15.07 -1.14 11.85
CA SER A 100 -16.21 -1.85 11.24
C SER A 100 -16.78 -2.91 12.19
N ARG A 101 -15.91 -3.65 12.91
CA ARG A 101 -16.35 -4.63 13.92
C ARG A 101 -17.06 -3.97 15.12
N LYS A 102 -16.70 -2.74 15.45
CA LYS A 102 -17.28 -1.97 16.54
C LYS A 102 -18.50 -1.13 16.13
N GLY A 103 -18.95 -1.24 14.88
CA GLY A 103 -20.08 -0.48 14.34
C GLY A 103 -19.83 1.02 14.24
N VAL A 104 -18.59 1.42 14.03
CA VAL A 104 -18.18 2.82 13.88
C VAL A 104 -18.16 3.17 12.39
N SER A 105 -18.77 4.30 12.01
CA SER A 105 -18.97 4.72 10.62
C SER A 105 -18.04 5.83 10.14
N ASP A 106 -17.36 6.52 11.07
CA ASP A 106 -16.57 7.73 10.77
C ASP A 106 -15.32 7.85 11.65
N ALA A 107 -14.47 8.83 11.34
CA ALA A 107 -13.26 9.10 12.09
C ALA A 107 -13.53 9.63 13.50
N GLU A 108 -14.63 10.34 13.72
CA GLU A 108 -15.01 10.86 15.04
C GLU A 108 -15.24 9.68 16.00
N GLY A 109 -16.08 8.74 15.59
CA GLY A 109 -16.29 7.51 16.35
C GLY A 109 -15.02 6.67 16.53
N ALA A 110 -14.09 6.71 15.54
CA ALA A 110 -12.81 6.06 15.64
C ALA A 110 -11.94 6.64 16.75
N VAL A 111 -11.79 7.95 16.77
CA VAL A 111 -10.96 8.66 17.75
C VAL A 111 -11.47 8.49 19.17
N THR A 112 -12.79 8.41 19.36
CA THR A 112 -13.38 8.17 20.69
C THR A 112 -13.09 6.79 21.27
N LYS A 113 -12.64 5.83 20.44
CA LYS A 113 -12.17 4.51 20.91
C LYS A 113 -10.74 4.53 21.45
N VAL A 114 -10.02 5.62 21.22
CA VAL A 114 -8.66 5.81 21.72
C VAL A 114 -8.70 6.27 23.18
N ALA A 115 -7.92 5.64 24.04
CA ALA A 115 -7.87 5.97 25.47
C ALA A 115 -7.53 7.45 25.69
N GLY A 116 -8.27 8.12 26.57
CA GLY A 116 -8.09 9.53 26.90
C GLY A 116 -8.64 10.52 25.85
N VAL A 117 -9.46 10.02 24.93
CA VAL A 117 -10.26 10.84 24.04
C VAL A 117 -11.71 10.74 24.46
N SER A 118 -12.40 11.88 24.53
CA SER A 118 -13.81 11.96 24.87
C SER A 118 -14.55 12.88 23.89
N LYS A 119 -15.83 12.63 23.75
CA LYS A 119 -16.77 13.47 23.02
C LYS A 119 -17.84 13.97 23.99
N GLN A 120 -18.30 15.20 23.79
CA GLN A 120 -19.44 15.75 24.49
C GLN A 120 -20.62 15.75 23.53
N ASP A 121 -21.79 15.37 24.03
CA ASP A 121 -23.02 15.39 23.25
C ASP A 121 -23.35 16.81 22.76
N GLY A 122 -23.73 16.92 21.48
CA GLY A 122 -24.02 18.18 20.83
C GLY A 122 -22.82 19.02 20.41
N VAL A 123 -21.60 18.54 20.64
CA VAL A 123 -20.37 19.20 20.20
C VAL A 123 -19.69 18.33 19.14
N LYS A 124 -19.33 18.91 18.00
CA LYS A 124 -18.68 18.20 16.89
C LYS A 124 -17.20 17.89 17.13
N ASN A 125 -16.63 18.46 18.19
CA ASN A 125 -15.21 18.38 18.47
C ASN A 125 -14.90 17.32 19.52
N VAL A 126 -13.69 16.73 19.42
CA VAL A 126 -13.20 15.76 20.39
C VAL A 126 -12.27 16.43 21.39
N PHE A 127 -12.28 15.94 22.61
CA PHE A 127 -11.39 16.37 23.68
C PHE A 127 -10.35 15.29 23.93
N VAL A 128 -9.09 15.68 23.87
CA VAL A 128 -7.98 14.77 24.18
C VAL A 128 -7.39 15.16 25.52
N ARG A 129 -7.45 14.27 26.50
CA ARG A 129 -6.99 14.53 27.89
C ARG A 129 -7.65 15.79 28.49
N GLY A 130 -8.90 16.05 28.15
CA GLY A 130 -9.64 17.24 28.58
C GLY A 130 -9.32 18.54 27.81
N LEU A 131 -8.36 18.50 26.88
CA LEU A 131 -8.03 19.63 26.02
C LEU A 131 -8.93 19.59 24.76
N GLY A 132 -9.63 20.69 24.53
CA GLY A 132 -10.53 20.83 23.40
C GLY A 132 -9.82 21.12 22.08
N ASP A 133 -10.63 21.45 21.11
CA ASP A 133 -10.26 21.60 19.71
C ASP A 133 -9.11 22.58 19.45
N ARG A 134 -9.05 23.69 20.18
CA ARG A 134 -8.00 24.71 20.02
C ARG A 134 -6.57 24.19 20.25
N TYR A 135 -6.44 23.08 20.96
CA TYR A 135 -5.17 22.48 21.35
C TYR A 135 -4.81 21.25 20.53
N ASN A 136 -5.75 20.78 19.72
CA ASN A 136 -5.58 19.60 18.86
C ASN A 136 -5.37 20.04 17.42
N ALA A 137 -4.76 19.17 16.60
CA ALA A 137 -4.70 19.36 15.16
C ALA A 137 -5.07 18.06 14.44
N THR A 138 -5.71 18.20 13.29
CA THR A 138 -6.03 17.08 12.40
C THR A 138 -5.15 17.13 11.17
N THR A 139 -4.58 15.99 10.81
CA THR A 139 -3.86 15.77 9.56
C THR A 139 -4.57 14.72 8.72
N PHE A 140 -4.48 14.87 7.42
CA PHE A 140 -4.94 13.88 6.44
C PHE A 140 -3.75 13.46 5.61
N ASN A 141 -3.34 12.20 5.73
CA ASN A 141 -2.12 11.66 5.14
C ASN A 141 -0.86 12.49 5.50
N GLY A 142 -0.80 12.98 6.73
CA GLY A 142 0.31 13.81 7.22
C GLY A 142 0.22 15.30 6.88
N PHE A 143 -0.74 15.73 6.07
CA PHE A 143 -0.96 17.14 5.75
C PHE A 143 -1.99 17.76 6.68
N ALA A 144 -1.73 18.98 7.15
CA ALA A 144 -2.66 19.68 8.01
C ALA A 144 -3.98 19.96 7.27
N VAL A 145 -5.10 19.64 7.93
CA VAL A 145 -6.43 19.93 7.41
C VAL A 145 -6.86 21.30 7.96
N PRO A 146 -7.24 22.27 7.11
CA PRO A 146 -7.69 23.57 7.54
C PRO A 146 -9.03 23.45 8.27
N SER A 147 -9.24 24.30 9.27
CA SER A 147 -10.53 24.41 9.95
C SER A 147 -11.58 25.12 9.10
N GLU A 148 -12.83 24.73 9.23
CA GLU A 148 -13.98 25.42 8.64
C GLU A 148 -14.30 26.73 9.36
N ASP A 149 -14.01 26.78 10.65
CA ASP A 149 -14.31 27.89 11.53
C ASP A 149 -13.01 28.52 12.04
N PRO A 150 -12.82 29.85 11.86
CA PRO A 150 -11.61 30.53 12.34
C PRO A 150 -11.41 30.47 13.88
N GLU A 151 -12.46 30.25 14.63
CA GLU A 151 -12.38 30.12 16.10
C GLU A 151 -11.90 28.72 16.52
N TYR A 152 -12.06 27.72 15.66
CA TYR A 152 -11.70 26.34 15.93
C TYR A 152 -10.55 25.91 15.02
N LYS A 153 -9.64 25.10 15.52
CA LYS A 153 -8.48 24.63 14.74
C LYS A 153 -8.74 23.38 13.94
N ASN A 154 -9.79 22.65 14.23
CA ASN A 154 -10.07 21.37 13.61
C ASN A 154 -11.32 21.39 12.75
N ILE A 155 -11.28 20.55 11.73
CA ILE A 155 -12.44 20.15 10.95
C ILE A 155 -13.27 19.12 11.73
N SER A 156 -14.57 19.07 11.46
CA SER A 156 -15.42 18.01 11.98
C SER A 156 -14.98 16.64 11.47
N LEU A 157 -14.69 15.71 12.38
CA LEU A 157 -14.14 14.39 12.03
C LEU A 157 -15.20 13.44 11.44
N ASP A 158 -16.49 13.79 11.54
CA ASP A 158 -17.60 13.05 10.91
C ASP A 158 -17.56 13.09 9.37
N PHE A 159 -16.86 14.06 8.77
CA PHE A 159 -16.65 14.10 7.32
C PHE A 159 -15.82 12.93 6.77
N PHE A 160 -15.05 12.29 7.62
CA PHE A 160 -14.18 11.18 7.20
C PHE A 160 -14.86 9.85 7.51
N GLY A 161 -15.61 9.33 6.55
CA GLY A 161 -16.28 8.04 6.67
C GLY A 161 -15.29 6.85 6.61
N THR A 162 -15.66 5.73 7.20
CA THR A 162 -14.83 4.50 7.18
C THR A 162 -14.68 3.87 5.79
N ASP A 163 -15.43 4.34 4.81
CA ASP A 163 -15.31 3.98 3.41
C ASP A 163 -14.04 4.53 2.76
N ILE A 164 -13.60 5.73 3.18
CA ILE A 164 -12.41 6.41 2.64
C ILE A 164 -11.17 6.25 3.49
N ILE A 165 -11.30 5.98 4.80
CA ILE A 165 -10.16 5.89 5.73
C ILE A 165 -9.61 4.47 5.83
N GLN A 166 -8.30 4.35 6.00
CA GLN A 166 -7.58 3.10 6.28
C GLN A 166 -7.33 2.92 7.77
N SER A 167 -6.88 4.00 8.41
CA SER A 167 -6.61 4.03 9.85
C SER A 167 -6.68 5.46 10.38
N VAL A 168 -6.91 5.57 11.69
CA VAL A 168 -6.84 6.84 12.43
C VAL A 168 -5.83 6.70 13.54
N GLY A 169 -4.82 7.56 13.54
CA GLY A 169 -3.78 7.64 14.56
C GLY A 169 -3.99 8.83 15.47
N VAL A 170 -3.73 8.67 16.77
CA VAL A 170 -3.75 9.78 17.75
C VAL A 170 -2.39 9.82 18.43
N ASN A 171 -1.67 10.89 18.15
CA ASN A 171 -0.37 11.18 18.78
C ASN A 171 -0.60 12.22 19.89
N LYS A 172 -0.35 11.82 21.13
CA LYS A 172 -0.54 12.64 22.34
C LYS A 172 0.78 13.17 22.90
N ALA A 173 1.88 12.90 22.20
CA ALA A 173 3.22 13.37 22.58
C ALA A 173 3.70 14.41 21.56
N PHE A 174 4.53 15.33 22.01
CA PHE A 174 5.18 16.28 21.11
C PHE A 174 6.12 15.54 20.13
N ASN A 175 6.05 15.91 18.87
CA ASN A 175 6.91 15.42 17.81
C ASN A 175 7.54 16.61 17.08
N ALA A 176 8.85 16.71 17.10
CA ALA A 176 9.58 17.79 16.44
C ALA A 176 9.40 17.84 14.90
N GLY A 177 9.04 16.71 14.28
CA GLY A 177 8.71 16.62 12.86
C GLY A 177 7.24 16.88 12.51
N GLY A 178 6.39 17.15 13.51
CA GLY A 178 4.96 17.38 13.35
C GLY A 178 4.58 18.86 13.38
N ILE A 179 3.29 19.12 13.52
CA ILE A 179 2.73 20.47 13.64
C ILE A 179 3.17 21.06 14.98
N SER A 180 3.76 22.24 14.98
CA SER A 180 4.41 22.84 16.15
C SER A 180 3.45 23.56 17.11
N ASP A 181 2.25 23.92 16.67
CA ASP A 181 1.27 24.69 17.45
C ASP A 181 0.19 23.82 18.12
N VAL A 182 0.53 22.57 18.43
CA VAL A 182 -0.33 21.57 19.05
C VAL A 182 0.04 21.39 20.52
N GLY A 183 -0.89 21.71 21.42
CA GLY A 183 -0.71 21.50 22.86
C GLY A 183 -1.38 20.24 23.41
N GLY A 184 -2.31 19.65 22.67
CA GLY A 184 -3.09 18.46 23.06
C GLY A 184 -2.65 17.20 22.33
N ALA A 185 -3.17 17.01 21.13
CA ALA A 185 -2.84 15.85 20.29
C ALA A 185 -2.91 16.17 18.80
N THR A 186 -2.18 15.40 18.01
CA THR A 186 -2.36 15.33 16.56
C THR A 186 -3.16 14.10 16.21
N ILE A 187 -4.26 14.28 15.47
CA ILE A 187 -5.11 13.22 14.94
C ILE A 187 -4.74 13.05 13.48
N ASP A 188 -4.13 11.93 13.12
CA ASP A 188 -3.73 11.64 11.74
C ASP A 188 -4.71 10.66 11.12
N ILE A 189 -5.37 11.07 10.05
CA ILE A 189 -6.30 10.27 9.27
C ILE A 189 -5.57 9.80 8.03
N VAL A 190 -5.44 8.49 7.88
CA VAL A 190 -4.80 7.88 6.71
C VAL A 190 -5.88 7.33 5.80
N SER A 191 -5.89 7.77 4.54
CA SER A 191 -6.83 7.30 3.53
C SER A 191 -6.50 5.89 3.04
N LYS A 192 -7.51 5.19 2.54
CA LYS A 192 -7.30 3.95 1.77
C LYS A 192 -6.49 4.24 0.52
N GLU A 193 -5.63 3.30 0.16
CA GLU A 193 -4.94 3.34 -1.12
C GLU A 193 -5.88 2.89 -2.23
N LEU A 194 -5.87 3.62 -3.33
CA LEU A 194 -6.56 3.21 -4.56
C LEU A 194 -5.73 2.11 -5.23
N ILE A 195 -6.13 0.86 -5.01
CA ILE A 195 -5.51 -0.32 -5.64
C ILE A 195 -6.45 -0.80 -6.75
N GLY A 196 -6.00 -0.69 -8.01
CA GLY A 196 -6.74 -1.20 -9.18
C GLY A 196 -7.61 -0.16 -9.89
N SER A 197 -8.42 -0.64 -10.83
CA SER A 197 -9.40 0.16 -11.57
C SER A 197 -10.57 0.51 -10.65
N GLY A 198 -10.79 1.76 -10.37
CA GLY A 198 -11.84 2.40 -9.60
C GLY A 198 -12.90 1.49 -8.92
N ASN A 199 -13.34 1.87 -7.76
CA ASN A 199 -14.39 1.17 -7.01
C ASN A 199 -15.59 2.11 -6.85
N LEU A 200 -16.77 1.66 -7.27
CA LEU A 200 -18.03 2.38 -7.09
C LEU A 200 -18.90 1.61 -6.10
N ASN A 201 -19.12 2.20 -4.93
CA ASN A 201 -20.04 1.66 -3.93
C ASN A 201 -21.29 2.54 -3.85
N ILE A 202 -22.45 1.95 -4.05
CA ILE A 202 -23.75 2.60 -3.88
C ILE A 202 -24.46 1.91 -2.74
N GLY A 203 -24.72 2.64 -1.65
CA GLY A 203 -25.44 2.15 -0.48
C GLY A 203 -26.79 2.85 -0.34
N LEU A 204 -27.86 2.07 -0.15
CA LEU A 204 -29.17 2.56 0.25
C LEU A 204 -29.47 2.01 1.64
N SER A 205 -29.76 2.88 2.58
CA SER A 205 -30.15 2.49 3.92
C SER A 205 -31.49 3.10 4.30
N GLY A 206 -32.37 2.31 4.92
CA GLY A 206 -33.64 2.76 5.46
C GLY A 206 -33.80 2.27 6.90
N GLY A 207 -34.26 3.13 7.79
CA GLY A 207 -34.50 2.77 9.18
C GLY A 207 -35.95 3.10 9.55
N LEU A 208 -36.58 2.20 10.29
CA LEU A 208 -37.88 2.42 10.90
C LEU A 208 -37.70 2.34 12.43
N ASN A 209 -38.15 3.38 13.11
CA ASN A 209 -38.25 3.33 14.56
C ASN A 209 -39.63 2.77 14.94
N THR A 210 -39.63 1.53 15.46
CA THR A 210 -40.88 0.86 15.84
C THR A 210 -41.65 1.55 16.94
N GLN A 211 -41.04 2.41 17.73
CA GLN A 211 -41.71 3.19 18.79
C GLN A 211 -42.42 4.43 18.25
N THR A 212 -41.97 4.96 17.10
CA THR A 212 -42.56 6.17 16.50
C THR A 212 -43.58 5.85 15.42
N VAL A 213 -43.59 4.63 14.84
CA VAL A 213 -44.56 4.21 13.80
C VAL A 213 -45.99 4.17 14.35
N THR A 214 -46.18 3.98 15.67
CA THR A 214 -47.48 3.90 16.34
C THR A 214 -47.75 5.06 17.26
N ALA A 215 -46.89 6.06 17.33
CA ALA A 215 -47.10 7.24 18.15
C ALA A 215 -47.87 8.29 17.37
N ASP A 216 -49.04 8.72 17.91
CA ASP A 216 -49.73 9.89 17.42
C ASP A 216 -48.89 11.11 17.77
N PHE A 217 -48.43 11.83 16.76
CA PHE A 217 -47.78 13.12 16.94
C PHE A 217 -48.88 14.17 17.19
N LEU A 218 -48.93 14.69 18.38
CA LEU A 218 -49.71 15.87 18.75
C LEU A 218 -48.93 17.11 18.38
#